data_8f00c3cbba99994ecc8a47eb594efcd4
#
_entry.id   8f00c3cbba99994ecc8a47eb594efcd4
#
_cell.length_a   1.000
_cell.length_b   1.000
_cell.length_c   1.000
_cell.angle_alpha   90.00
_cell.angle_beta   90.00
_cell.angle_gamma   90.00
#
_symmetry.space_group_name_H-M   'P 1'
#
loop_
_entity.id
_entity.type
_entity.pdbx_description
1 polymer ?
#
loop_
_entity_poly.entity_id
_entity_poly.type
_entity_poly.pdbx_seq_one_letter_code
_entity_poly.pdbx_strand_id
1 'polypeptide(L)'
;MHTIIQAAKEVKKTCQKSFSDMRWNCSSIELVPSFTPDLERGTRESAFVYALSAAAISHTIARACTSGDLRGCSCGPIPGEIPQPGYRWGGCADNLHYGLVMGSKFSDAAMKMKVKKSGSQANKLMHLHNSEVGRQALNDALVMKCKCHGVSGSCSIRTCWRGLQDLKDIAMDLKTKYLSATKVVHRPMGTRKQLVPKDIDIRPVQENELVYLQSSPDFCSRNEKLGSLGTQDRQCNKTSSGSDSCDLMCCGRGYNPYSEKLVERCHCKYHWCCYVTCKKCERTVERYVCK
;
A
#
# COMPACT_ATOMS: atom_id res chain seq x y z
N MET A 1 -17.95 -10.61 5.84
CA MET A 1 -17.63 -10.78 4.40
C MET A 1 -17.57 -9.44 3.65
N HIS A 2 -18.54 -8.53 3.81
CA HIS A 2 -18.53 -7.21 3.15
C HIS A 2 -17.24 -6.42 3.40
N THR A 3 -16.77 -6.35 4.64
CA THR A 3 -15.53 -5.67 5.05
C THR A 3 -14.28 -6.19 4.32
N ILE A 4 -14.20 -7.51 4.10
CA ILE A 4 -13.06 -8.14 3.40
C ILE A 4 -13.11 -7.84 1.90
N ILE A 5 -14.30 -7.84 1.30
CA ILE A 5 -14.48 -7.47 -0.12
C ILE A 5 -14.09 -6.00 -0.33
N GLN A 6 -14.45 -5.12 0.61
CA GLN A 6 -14.04 -3.73 0.58
C GLN A 6 -12.52 -3.59 0.70
N ALA A 7 -11.88 -4.32 1.62
CA ALA A 7 -10.42 -4.34 1.74
C ALA A 7 -9.75 -4.76 0.42
N ALA A 8 -10.24 -5.80 -0.24
CA ALA A 8 -9.69 -6.25 -1.53
C ALA A 8 -9.81 -5.17 -2.63
N LYS A 9 -10.95 -4.47 -2.71
CA LYS A 9 -11.14 -3.35 -3.65
C LYS A 9 -10.17 -2.21 -3.39
N GLU A 10 -9.95 -1.86 -2.11
CA GLU A 10 -9.02 -0.80 -1.72
C GLU A 10 -7.57 -1.20 -2.00
N VAL A 11 -7.19 -2.47 -1.77
CA VAL A 11 -5.86 -3.00 -2.12
C VAL A 11 -5.60 -2.83 -3.61
N LYS A 12 -6.52 -3.28 -4.46
CA LYS A 12 -6.40 -3.15 -5.92
C LYS A 12 -6.16 -1.71 -6.33
N LYS A 13 -7.06 -0.81 -5.94
CA LYS A 13 -7.01 0.62 -6.27
C LYS A 13 -5.72 1.28 -5.77
N THR A 14 -5.34 1.00 -4.53
CA THR A 14 -4.17 1.59 -3.89
C THR A 14 -2.88 1.08 -4.52
N CYS A 15 -2.77 -0.22 -4.78
CA CYS A 15 -1.60 -0.82 -5.43
C CYS A 15 -1.40 -0.25 -6.83
N GLN A 16 -2.42 -0.24 -7.68
CA GLN A 16 -2.34 0.30 -9.03
C GLN A 16 -1.94 1.78 -9.03
N LYS A 17 -2.46 2.57 -8.08
CA LYS A 17 -2.09 3.98 -7.93
C LYS A 17 -0.64 4.16 -7.47
N SER A 18 -0.18 3.34 -6.53
CA SER A 18 1.18 3.43 -5.98
C SER A 18 2.26 3.04 -6.98
N PHE A 19 1.94 2.17 -7.94
CA PHE A 19 2.88 1.68 -8.97
C PHE A 19 2.61 2.21 -10.38
N SER A 20 1.78 3.25 -10.50
CA SER A 20 1.47 3.86 -11.81
C SER A 20 2.71 4.42 -12.54
N ASP A 21 3.75 4.80 -11.79
CA ASP A 21 5.02 5.35 -12.22
C ASP A 21 6.12 4.30 -12.49
N MET A 22 5.81 3.00 -12.37
CA MET A 22 6.77 1.91 -12.54
C MET A 22 6.38 0.99 -13.69
N ARG A 23 7.35 0.21 -14.23
CA ARG A 23 7.08 -0.80 -15.27
C ARG A 23 6.03 -1.80 -14.81
N TRP A 24 6.20 -2.38 -13.63
CA TRP A 24 5.14 -3.15 -13.00
C TRP A 24 4.11 -2.19 -12.39
N ASN A 25 2.89 -2.24 -12.86
CA ASN A 25 1.79 -1.34 -12.48
C ASN A 25 0.72 -2.04 -11.63
N CYS A 26 1.08 -3.13 -10.98
CA CYS A 26 0.15 -3.91 -10.16
C CYS A 26 -1.06 -4.47 -10.93
N SER A 27 -0.92 -4.72 -12.22
CA SER A 27 -2.01 -5.21 -13.07
C SER A 27 -2.41 -6.67 -12.76
N SER A 28 -1.45 -7.49 -12.32
CA SER A 28 -1.69 -8.90 -11.96
C SER A 28 -2.65 -9.08 -10.77
N ILE A 29 -2.89 -8.02 -9.99
CA ILE A 29 -3.86 -8.06 -8.87
C ILE A 29 -5.32 -8.07 -9.34
N GLU A 30 -5.60 -7.88 -10.62
CA GLU A 30 -6.98 -7.83 -11.13
C GLU A 30 -7.76 -9.13 -10.97
N LEU A 31 -7.06 -10.23 -10.89
CA LEU A 31 -7.65 -11.57 -10.78
C LEU A 31 -7.88 -12.04 -9.33
N VAL A 32 -7.62 -11.17 -8.33
CA VAL A 32 -7.91 -11.48 -6.92
C VAL A 32 -9.42 -11.79 -6.74
N PRO A 33 -9.83 -12.86 -6.06
CA PRO A 33 -9.10 -13.60 -5.03
C PRO A 33 -8.21 -14.75 -5.52
N SER A 34 -8.22 -15.07 -6.78
CA SER A 34 -7.28 -16.05 -7.33
C SER A 34 -5.92 -15.39 -7.46
N PHE A 35 -4.96 -15.78 -6.61
CA PHE A 35 -3.59 -15.32 -6.79
C PHE A 35 -3.07 -15.84 -8.12
N THR A 36 -2.66 -14.93 -8.97
CA THR A 36 -2.00 -15.30 -10.22
C THR A 36 -0.66 -15.97 -9.93
N PRO A 37 -0.20 -16.89 -10.80
CA PRO A 37 1.04 -17.63 -10.61
C PRO A 37 2.27 -16.73 -10.37
N ASP A 38 2.26 -15.49 -10.86
CA ASP A 38 3.31 -14.50 -10.64
C ASP A 38 3.41 -14.06 -9.18
N LEU A 39 2.28 -13.86 -8.49
CA LEU A 39 2.27 -13.51 -7.07
C LEU A 39 2.67 -14.68 -6.15
N GLU A 40 2.55 -15.93 -6.63
CA GLU A 40 3.02 -17.12 -5.91
C GLU A 40 4.54 -17.32 -6.01
N ARG A 41 5.21 -16.65 -6.95
CA ARG A 41 6.65 -16.85 -7.24
C ARG A 41 7.59 -16.32 -6.18
N GLY A 42 7.14 -15.55 -5.23
CA GLY A 42 7.99 -14.98 -4.18
C GLY A 42 8.91 -13.86 -4.67
N THR A 43 8.43 -13.05 -5.58
CA THR A 43 9.11 -11.85 -6.09
C THR A 43 8.92 -10.67 -5.15
N ARG A 44 9.61 -9.58 -5.42
CA ARG A 44 9.51 -8.32 -4.69
C ARG A 44 8.08 -7.73 -4.79
N GLU A 45 7.44 -7.88 -5.94
CA GLU A 45 6.07 -7.45 -6.20
C GLU A 45 5.07 -8.24 -5.34
N SER A 46 5.25 -9.55 -5.24
CA SER A 46 4.41 -10.38 -4.37
C SER A 46 4.60 -9.99 -2.89
N ALA A 47 5.82 -9.69 -2.45
CA ALA A 47 6.09 -9.22 -1.09
C ALA A 47 5.27 -7.97 -0.75
N PHE A 48 5.26 -6.97 -1.64
CA PHE A 48 4.46 -5.77 -1.47
C PHE A 48 2.96 -6.06 -1.42
N VAL A 49 2.44 -6.87 -2.35
CA VAL A 49 1.00 -7.19 -2.40
C VAL A 49 0.53 -7.90 -1.12
N TYR A 50 1.32 -8.85 -0.60
CA TYR A 50 0.98 -9.53 0.65
C TYR A 50 1.01 -8.58 1.85
N ALA A 51 2.02 -7.71 1.94
CA ALA A 51 2.10 -6.70 2.99
C ALA A 51 0.93 -5.72 2.94
N LEU A 52 0.63 -5.16 1.77
CA LEU A 52 -0.49 -4.24 1.57
C LEU A 52 -1.83 -4.91 1.87
N SER A 53 -2.01 -6.17 1.46
CA SER A 53 -3.26 -6.92 1.70
C SER A 53 -3.49 -7.16 3.19
N ALA A 54 -2.45 -7.57 3.92
CA ALA A 54 -2.54 -7.78 5.37
C ALA A 54 -2.82 -6.46 6.12
N ALA A 55 -2.16 -5.37 5.73
CA ALA A 55 -2.42 -4.03 6.26
C ALA A 55 -3.86 -3.58 5.97
N ALA A 56 -4.33 -3.72 4.72
CA ALA A 56 -5.66 -3.28 4.31
C ALA A 56 -6.79 -4.04 5.01
N ILE A 57 -6.65 -5.36 5.18
CA ILE A 57 -7.64 -6.17 5.90
C ILE A 57 -7.75 -5.67 7.35
N SER A 58 -6.62 -5.53 8.04
CA SER A 58 -6.58 -5.05 9.43
C SER A 58 -7.09 -3.62 9.56
N HIS A 59 -6.73 -2.73 8.63
CA HIS A 59 -7.17 -1.34 8.54
C HIS A 59 -8.69 -1.25 8.37
N THR A 60 -9.25 -1.99 7.41
CA THR A 60 -10.69 -1.95 7.12
C THR A 60 -11.50 -2.52 8.28
N ILE A 61 -11.03 -3.58 8.94
CA ILE A 61 -11.67 -4.14 10.15
C ILE A 61 -11.64 -3.11 11.29
N ALA A 62 -10.48 -2.49 11.56
CA ALA A 62 -10.35 -1.48 12.62
C ALA A 62 -11.32 -0.31 12.42
N ARG A 63 -11.44 0.19 11.19
CA ARG A 63 -12.36 1.29 10.85
C ARG A 63 -13.82 0.86 10.85
N ALA A 64 -14.13 -0.37 10.46
CA ALA A 64 -15.50 -0.88 10.51
C ALA A 64 -16.01 -1.02 11.96
N CYS A 65 -15.12 -1.25 12.93
CA CYS A 65 -15.48 -1.17 14.35
C CYS A 65 -15.85 0.26 14.76
N THR A 66 -15.06 1.24 14.31
CA THR A 66 -15.25 2.66 14.63
C THR A 66 -16.53 3.23 14.00
N SER A 67 -16.84 2.84 12.76
CA SER A 67 -18.07 3.28 12.06
C SER A 67 -19.33 2.54 12.51
N GLY A 68 -19.19 1.44 13.29
CA GLY A 68 -20.31 0.59 13.71
C GLY A 68 -20.80 -0.39 12.64
N ASP A 69 -20.11 -0.51 11.52
CA ASP A 69 -20.46 -1.42 10.42
C ASP A 69 -20.18 -2.89 10.78
N LEU A 70 -19.29 -3.12 11.75
CA LEU A 70 -18.95 -4.45 12.22
C LEU A 70 -19.50 -4.69 13.63
N ARG A 71 -20.42 -5.63 13.76
CA ARG A 71 -20.96 -6.04 15.07
C ARG A 71 -19.91 -6.84 15.85
N GLY A 72 -19.90 -6.67 17.17
CA GLY A 72 -19.01 -7.41 18.08
C GLY A 72 -17.66 -6.76 18.35
N CYS A 73 -17.45 -5.54 17.89
CA CYS A 73 -16.34 -4.68 18.27
C CYS A 73 -16.81 -3.24 18.49
N SER A 74 -15.98 -2.45 19.13
CA SER A 74 -16.27 -1.05 19.52
C SER A 74 -15.07 -0.15 19.15
N CYS A 75 -15.15 1.12 19.55
CA CYS A 75 -14.02 2.06 19.45
C CYS A 75 -12.77 1.50 20.12
N GLY A 76 -11.62 1.92 19.61
CA GLY A 76 -10.33 1.66 20.25
C GLY A 76 -10.20 2.35 21.61
N PRO A 77 -9.19 1.98 22.41
CA PRO A 77 -9.00 2.53 23.75
C PRO A 77 -8.62 4.01 23.69
N ILE A 78 -9.08 4.75 24.68
CA ILE A 78 -8.67 6.13 24.92
C ILE A 78 -7.27 6.09 25.56
N PRO A 79 -6.28 6.89 25.07
CA PRO A 79 -4.96 6.96 25.70
C PRO A 79 -5.04 7.38 27.15
N GLY A 80 -4.24 6.75 28.02
CA GLY A 80 -4.14 7.10 29.44
C GLY A 80 -3.30 8.36 29.72
N GLU A 81 -2.65 8.92 28.70
CA GLU A 81 -1.82 10.11 28.81
C GLU A 81 -2.69 11.34 29.06
N ILE A 82 -2.21 12.26 29.90
CA ILE A 82 -2.88 13.54 30.13
C ILE A 82 -2.73 14.40 28.86
N PRO A 83 -3.81 14.84 28.23
CA PRO A 83 -3.71 15.68 27.05
C PRO A 83 -3.09 17.03 27.40
N GLN A 84 -2.40 17.65 26.44
CA GLN A 84 -1.87 19.00 26.59
C GLN A 84 -3.01 20.01 26.85
N PRO A 85 -2.73 21.19 27.47
CA PRO A 85 -3.73 22.23 27.68
C PRO A 85 -4.51 22.55 26.38
N GLY A 86 -5.83 22.64 26.47
CA GLY A 86 -6.72 22.83 25.31
C GLY A 86 -7.08 21.58 24.52
N TYR A 87 -6.55 20.41 24.89
CA TYR A 87 -6.87 19.11 24.29
C TYR A 87 -7.75 18.29 25.23
N ARG A 88 -8.72 17.60 24.64
CA ARG A 88 -9.53 16.60 25.35
C ARG A 88 -9.50 15.30 24.55
N TRP A 89 -9.24 14.19 25.20
CA TRP A 89 -9.49 12.88 24.59
C TRP A 89 -10.99 12.65 24.47
N GLY A 90 -11.44 12.24 23.28
CA GLY A 90 -12.87 11.97 23.03
C GLY A 90 -13.06 11.45 21.60
N GLY A 91 -14.32 11.22 21.25
CA GLY A 91 -14.65 10.59 19.97
C GLY A 91 -14.40 9.09 19.98
N CYS A 92 -14.41 8.48 18.80
CA CYS A 92 -14.22 7.06 18.59
C CYS A 92 -12.87 6.82 17.91
N ALA A 93 -11.89 6.29 18.64
CA ALA A 93 -10.60 5.89 18.10
C ALA A 93 -10.73 4.63 17.24
N ASP A 94 -9.87 4.50 16.22
CA ASP A 94 -9.83 3.27 15.44
C ASP A 94 -9.38 2.09 16.30
N ASN A 95 -10.10 0.95 16.23
CA ASN A 95 -9.81 -0.23 17.02
C ASN A 95 -8.72 -1.07 16.36
N LEU A 96 -7.50 -0.54 16.36
CA LEU A 96 -6.34 -1.17 15.73
C LEU A 96 -6.07 -2.57 16.30
N HIS A 97 -6.14 -2.73 17.62
CA HIS A 97 -5.88 -4.03 18.25
C HIS A 97 -6.80 -5.13 17.71
N TYR A 98 -8.11 -4.86 17.68
CA TYR A 98 -9.08 -5.80 17.12
C TYR A 98 -8.81 -6.04 15.63
N GLY A 99 -8.50 -4.98 14.87
CA GLY A 99 -8.15 -5.05 13.46
C GLY A 99 -6.94 -5.96 13.20
N LEU A 100 -5.88 -5.84 14.00
CA LEU A 100 -4.67 -6.66 13.87
C LEU A 100 -4.94 -8.14 14.23
N VAL A 101 -5.64 -8.40 15.32
CA VAL A 101 -5.95 -9.77 15.78
C VAL A 101 -6.84 -10.51 14.77
N MET A 102 -7.91 -9.88 14.32
CA MET A 102 -8.84 -10.51 13.38
C MET A 102 -8.25 -10.54 11.96
N GLY A 103 -7.55 -9.47 11.55
CA GLY A 103 -6.87 -9.38 10.26
C GLY A 103 -5.80 -10.46 10.11
N SER A 104 -4.97 -10.71 11.12
CA SER A 104 -3.95 -11.76 11.09
C SER A 104 -4.56 -13.16 10.99
N LYS A 105 -5.62 -13.44 11.74
CA LYS A 105 -6.35 -14.71 11.64
C LYS A 105 -6.87 -14.95 10.22
N PHE A 106 -7.38 -13.91 9.57
CA PHE A 106 -7.96 -14.01 8.24
C PHE A 106 -6.89 -14.10 7.15
N SER A 107 -5.89 -13.21 7.15
CA SER A 107 -4.84 -13.17 6.13
C SER A 107 -3.94 -14.40 6.15
N ASP A 108 -3.63 -14.91 7.35
CA ASP A 108 -2.69 -16.02 7.52
C ASP A 108 -3.35 -17.41 7.39
N ALA A 109 -4.69 -17.48 7.51
CA ALA A 109 -5.42 -18.75 7.47
C ALA A 109 -5.13 -19.55 6.20
N ALA A 110 -5.17 -18.91 5.03
CA ALA A 110 -4.90 -19.55 3.75
C ALA A 110 -3.47 -20.11 3.66
N MET A 111 -2.50 -19.42 4.26
CA MET A 111 -1.10 -19.84 4.30
C MET A 111 -0.86 -20.99 5.29
N LYS A 112 -1.59 -21.00 6.41
CA LYS A 112 -1.49 -22.06 7.43
C LYS A 112 -2.06 -23.38 6.94
N MET A 113 -3.05 -23.37 6.05
CA MET A 113 -3.70 -24.58 5.52
C MET A 113 -2.97 -25.22 4.33
N LYS A 114 -2.19 -24.46 3.55
CA LYS A 114 -1.46 -24.98 2.36
C LYS A 114 -0.11 -25.58 2.74
N VAL A 115 -0.05 -26.80 3.24
CA VAL A 115 1.23 -27.49 3.50
C VAL A 115 1.22 -28.89 2.94
N LYS A 116 1.74 -29.08 1.71
CA LYS A 116 2.12 -30.44 1.24
C LYS A 116 3.30 -30.52 0.23
N LYS A 117 3.94 -29.41 -0.19
CA LYS A 117 5.10 -29.47 -1.12
C LYS A 117 6.29 -28.64 -0.60
N SER A 118 7.51 -29.18 -0.70
CA SER A 118 8.75 -28.60 -0.13
C SER A 118 9.06 -27.16 -0.61
N GLY A 119 8.78 -26.82 -1.87
CA GLY A 119 8.91 -25.44 -2.38
C GLY A 119 7.88 -24.46 -1.81
N SER A 120 6.80 -24.95 -1.26
CA SER A 120 5.73 -24.18 -0.60
C SER A 120 6.16 -23.61 0.75
N GLN A 121 7.13 -24.19 1.46
CA GLN A 121 7.48 -23.74 2.82
C GLN A 121 8.26 -22.43 2.82
N ALA A 122 9.20 -22.23 1.90
CA ALA A 122 9.94 -20.96 1.78
C ALA A 122 9.02 -19.81 1.43
N ASN A 123 8.14 -20.00 0.44
CA ASN A 123 7.13 -19.00 0.07
C ASN A 123 6.18 -18.70 1.22
N LYS A 124 5.74 -19.73 1.97
CA LYS A 124 4.90 -19.54 3.15
C LYS A 124 5.55 -18.65 4.20
N LEU A 125 6.82 -18.94 4.56
CA LEU A 125 7.55 -18.14 5.53
C LEU A 125 7.72 -16.69 5.04
N MET A 126 8.06 -16.52 3.77
CA MET A 126 8.19 -15.21 3.15
C MET A 126 6.87 -14.42 3.20
N HIS A 127 5.75 -15.04 2.81
CA HIS A 127 4.45 -14.37 2.81
C HIS A 127 3.98 -14.02 4.22
N LEU A 128 4.19 -14.89 5.20
CA LEU A 128 3.87 -14.60 6.60
C LEU A 128 4.71 -13.45 7.15
N HIS A 129 6.02 -13.44 6.85
CA HIS A 129 6.91 -12.33 7.22
C HIS A 129 6.45 -11.01 6.61
N ASN A 130 6.21 -10.98 5.28
CA ASN A 130 5.77 -9.77 4.61
C ASN A 130 4.38 -9.28 5.05
N SER A 131 3.46 -10.20 5.37
CA SER A 131 2.16 -9.87 5.96
C SER A 131 2.33 -9.20 7.32
N GLU A 132 3.29 -9.66 8.13
CA GLU A 132 3.60 -9.04 9.41
C GLU A 132 4.21 -7.64 9.23
N VAL A 133 5.13 -7.46 8.27
CA VAL A 133 5.64 -6.12 7.91
C VAL A 133 4.51 -5.16 7.56
N GLY A 134 3.49 -5.62 6.81
CA GLY A 134 2.31 -4.83 6.50
C GLY A 134 1.51 -4.44 7.74
N ARG A 135 1.33 -5.35 8.69
CA ARG A 135 0.66 -5.09 9.96
C ARG A 135 1.44 -4.12 10.86
N GLN A 136 2.76 -4.22 10.87
CA GLN A 136 3.62 -3.27 11.59
C GLN A 136 3.53 -1.87 10.99
N ALA A 137 3.59 -1.74 9.66
CA ALA A 137 3.38 -0.45 8.99
C ALA A 137 2.02 0.17 9.32
N LEU A 138 0.97 -0.65 9.48
CA LEU A 138 -0.33 -0.19 9.94
C LEU A 138 -0.30 0.27 11.41
N ASN A 139 0.43 -0.43 12.27
CA ASN A 139 0.58 -0.03 13.67
C ASN A 139 1.26 1.33 13.80
N ASP A 140 2.30 1.57 13.00
CA ASP A 140 3.03 2.84 12.96
C ASP A 140 2.21 3.98 12.34
N ALA A 141 1.18 3.65 11.57
CA ALA A 141 0.27 4.60 10.93
C ALA A 141 -0.84 5.14 11.87
N LEU A 142 -0.82 4.79 13.15
CA LEU A 142 -1.79 5.31 14.14
C LEU A 142 -1.37 6.70 14.60
N VAL A 143 -2.13 7.71 14.20
CA VAL A 143 -1.84 9.12 14.48
C VAL A 143 -2.92 9.78 15.30
N MET A 144 -2.57 10.89 15.97
CA MET A 144 -3.54 11.72 16.66
C MET A 144 -4.31 12.55 15.64
N LYS A 145 -5.63 12.46 15.66
CA LYS A 145 -6.57 13.27 14.88
C LYS A 145 -7.37 14.14 15.82
N CYS A 146 -7.60 15.39 15.45
CA CYS A 146 -8.32 16.34 16.30
C CYS A 146 -9.40 17.09 15.51
N LYS A 147 -10.47 17.46 16.23
CA LYS A 147 -11.51 18.36 15.74
C LYS A 147 -11.52 19.62 16.62
N CYS A 148 -11.48 20.78 15.99
CA CYS A 148 -11.48 22.07 16.66
C CYS A 148 -12.92 22.49 17.01
N HIS A 149 -13.12 23.04 18.22
CA HIS A 149 -14.43 23.44 18.75
C HIS A 149 -14.42 24.84 19.40
N GLY A 150 -13.34 25.62 19.25
CA GLY A 150 -13.26 26.96 19.77
C GLY A 150 -14.24 27.92 19.10
N VAL A 151 -14.30 29.16 19.59
CA VAL A 151 -15.14 30.23 19.03
C VAL A 151 -14.85 30.39 17.53
N SER A 152 -15.90 30.42 16.71
CA SER A 152 -15.81 30.46 15.25
C SER A 152 -15.01 29.28 14.63
N GLY A 153 -14.98 28.13 15.32
CA GLY A 153 -14.24 26.95 14.87
C GLY A 153 -12.73 27.03 15.13
N SER A 154 -12.27 27.94 15.99
CA SER A 154 -10.86 28.04 16.36
C SER A 154 -10.36 26.77 17.04
N CYS A 155 -9.06 26.53 16.98
CA CYS A 155 -8.43 25.35 17.57
C CYS A 155 -7.96 25.59 19.03
N SER A 156 -8.53 26.56 19.73
CA SER A 156 -8.29 26.78 21.16
C SER A 156 -8.79 25.65 22.05
N ILE A 157 -9.88 25.00 21.64
CA ILE A 157 -10.42 23.79 22.25
C ILE A 157 -10.50 22.71 21.18
N ARG A 158 -9.92 21.53 21.46
CA ARG A 158 -9.86 20.40 20.51
C ARG A 158 -10.29 19.11 21.18
N THR A 159 -11.06 18.31 20.47
CA THR A 159 -11.30 16.91 20.82
C THR A 159 -10.42 16.05 19.95
N CYS A 160 -9.61 15.21 20.56
CA CYS A 160 -8.61 14.39 19.86
C CYS A 160 -8.87 12.90 20.11
N TRP A 161 -8.51 12.08 19.14
CA TRP A 161 -8.57 10.63 19.21
C TRP A 161 -7.42 10.01 18.40
N ARG A 162 -7.14 8.73 18.61
CA ARG A 162 -6.21 7.98 17.78
C ARG A 162 -6.93 7.43 16.56
N GLY A 163 -6.44 7.76 15.36
CA GLY A 163 -7.02 7.31 14.09
C GLY A 163 -5.96 6.86 13.12
N LEU A 164 -6.26 5.86 12.32
CA LEU A 164 -5.37 5.36 11.28
C LEU A 164 -5.25 6.37 10.13
N GLN A 165 -4.06 6.46 9.56
CA GLN A 165 -3.82 7.16 8.30
C GLN A 165 -4.58 6.46 7.16
N ASP A 166 -4.70 7.12 6.01
CA ASP A 166 -5.30 6.51 4.84
C ASP A 166 -4.41 5.38 4.30
N LEU A 167 -5.04 4.34 3.75
CA LEU A 167 -4.31 3.19 3.18
C LEU A 167 -3.29 3.60 2.11
N LYS A 168 -3.52 4.72 1.44
CA LYS A 168 -2.58 5.29 0.46
C LYS A 168 -1.24 5.67 1.11
N ASP A 169 -1.25 6.26 2.29
CA ASP A 169 -0.03 6.71 2.97
C ASP A 169 0.76 5.49 3.48
N ILE A 170 0.05 4.49 4.00
CA ILE A 170 0.63 3.19 4.38
C ILE A 170 1.25 2.49 3.16
N ALA A 171 0.59 2.54 2.01
CA ALA A 171 1.13 1.97 0.77
C ALA A 171 2.38 2.69 0.27
N MET A 172 2.52 3.99 0.50
CA MET A 172 3.74 4.74 0.16
C MET A 172 4.91 4.34 1.06
N ASP A 173 4.68 4.14 2.36
CA ASP A 173 5.72 3.58 3.26
C ASP A 173 6.12 2.17 2.81
N LEU A 174 5.16 1.30 2.53
CA LEU A 174 5.43 -0.04 2.01
C LEU A 174 6.14 -0.02 0.64
N LYS A 175 5.90 0.99 -0.21
CA LYS A 175 6.64 1.18 -1.47
C LYS A 175 8.10 1.53 -1.20
N THR A 176 8.40 2.33 -0.19
CA THR A 176 9.78 2.60 0.23
C THR A 176 10.48 1.31 0.69
N LYS A 177 9.79 0.49 1.50
CA LYS A 177 10.28 -0.83 1.91
C LYS A 177 10.45 -1.80 0.72
N TYR A 178 9.57 -1.74 -0.30
CA TYR A 178 9.70 -2.51 -1.53
C TYR A 178 10.98 -2.15 -2.31
N LEU A 179 11.33 -0.88 -2.40
CA LEU A 179 12.55 -0.44 -3.08
C LEU A 179 13.83 -0.95 -2.40
N SER A 180 13.82 -1.08 -1.07
CA SER A 180 14.93 -1.58 -0.24
C SER A 180 14.80 -3.06 0.16
N ALA A 181 13.86 -3.80 -0.44
CA ALA A 181 13.59 -5.19 -0.05
C ALA A 181 14.81 -6.10 -0.22
N THR A 182 14.99 -7.03 0.73
CA THR A 182 16.14 -7.90 0.82
C THR A 182 15.87 -9.26 0.16
N LYS A 183 16.81 -9.72 -0.68
CA LYS A 183 16.75 -11.07 -1.25
C LYS A 183 17.18 -12.10 -0.22
N VAL A 184 16.35 -13.11 0.01
CA VAL A 184 16.59 -14.15 1.02
C VAL A 184 16.63 -15.53 0.40
N VAL A 185 17.26 -16.45 1.11
CA VAL A 185 17.28 -17.88 0.82
C VAL A 185 16.79 -18.67 2.02
N HIS A 186 16.21 -19.81 1.78
CA HIS A 186 15.70 -20.70 2.81
C HIS A 186 16.80 -21.70 3.20
N ARG A 187 17.34 -21.59 4.41
CA ARG A 187 18.39 -22.47 4.93
C ARG A 187 17.95 -23.17 6.21
N PRO A 188 18.32 -24.43 6.40
CA PRO A 188 18.17 -25.09 7.69
C PRO A 188 19.14 -24.48 8.71
N MET A 189 18.63 -24.11 9.88
CA MET A 189 19.43 -23.68 11.02
C MET A 189 19.07 -24.56 12.23
N GLY A 190 19.85 -25.60 12.46
CA GLY A 190 19.53 -26.63 13.45
C GLY A 190 18.23 -27.37 13.08
N THR A 191 17.28 -27.43 14.00
CA THR A 191 15.96 -28.05 13.82
C THR A 191 14.94 -27.14 13.11
N ARG A 192 15.26 -25.86 12.92
CA ARG A 192 14.37 -24.87 12.30
C ARG A 192 14.88 -24.47 10.93
N LYS A 193 13.95 -24.15 10.05
CA LYS A 193 14.25 -23.57 8.73
C LYS A 193 13.93 -22.09 8.76
N GLN A 194 14.91 -21.26 8.40
CA GLN A 194 14.80 -19.80 8.46
C GLN A 194 15.09 -19.15 7.10
N LEU A 195 14.56 -17.94 6.93
CA LEU A 195 14.93 -17.06 5.82
C LEU A 195 16.16 -16.27 6.24
N VAL A 196 17.23 -16.37 5.46
CA VAL A 196 18.49 -15.65 5.68
C VAL A 196 18.84 -14.85 4.44
N PRO A 197 19.52 -13.69 4.56
CA PRO A 197 19.99 -12.94 3.39
C PRO A 197 20.77 -13.85 2.44
N LYS A 198 20.64 -13.62 1.14
CA LYS A 198 21.37 -14.39 0.13
C LYS A 198 22.88 -14.14 0.25
N ASP A 199 23.25 -12.87 0.43
CA ASP A 199 24.64 -12.44 0.55
C ASP A 199 25.04 -12.49 2.03
N ILE A 200 26.10 -13.26 2.33
CA ILE A 200 26.53 -13.60 3.70
C ILE A 200 27.05 -12.37 4.46
N ASP A 201 27.55 -11.37 3.73
CA ASP A 201 28.10 -10.13 4.32
C ASP A 201 27.05 -9.10 4.71
N ILE A 202 25.75 -9.41 4.47
CA ILE A 202 24.65 -8.52 4.82
C ILE A 202 24.12 -8.86 6.21
N ARG A 203 23.83 -7.82 6.99
CA ARG A 203 23.19 -7.94 8.31
C ARG A 203 21.92 -8.81 8.28
N PRO A 204 21.53 -9.42 9.41
CA PRO A 204 20.29 -10.17 9.51
C PRO A 204 19.07 -9.36 9.04
N VAL A 205 18.10 -10.03 8.44
CA VAL A 205 16.82 -9.41 8.05
C VAL A 205 16.14 -8.82 9.26
N GLN A 206 15.72 -7.56 9.17
CA GLN A 206 14.94 -6.91 10.22
C GLN A 206 13.45 -7.27 10.09
N GLU A 207 12.73 -7.20 11.21
CA GLU A 207 11.31 -7.55 11.26
C GLU A 207 10.43 -6.62 10.40
N ASN A 208 10.88 -5.39 10.15
CA ASN A 208 10.17 -4.36 9.39
C ASN A 208 10.59 -4.28 7.91
N GLU A 209 11.44 -5.18 7.42
CA GLU A 209 11.90 -5.22 6.02
C GLU A 209 11.10 -6.21 5.19
N LEU A 210 10.76 -5.82 3.97
CA LEU A 210 10.21 -6.76 2.99
C LEU A 210 11.30 -7.69 2.46
N VAL A 211 10.93 -8.96 2.27
CA VAL A 211 11.86 -9.98 1.77
C VAL A 211 11.29 -10.69 0.55
N TYR A 212 12.17 -11.15 -0.34
CA TYR A 212 11.79 -11.88 -1.54
C TYR A 212 12.78 -13.01 -1.84
N LEU A 213 12.30 -14.06 -2.51
CA LEU A 213 13.07 -15.27 -2.84
C LEU A 213 13.60 -15.23 -4.27
N GLN A 214 12.81 -14.73 -5.21
CA GLN A 214 13.11 -14.73 -6.64
C GLN A 214 13.24 -13.31 -7.17
N SER A 215 14.17 -13.13 -8.11
CA SER A 215 14.30 -11.84 -8.80
C SER A 215 13.08 -11.59 -9.67
N SER A 216 12.67 -10.32 -9.74
CA SER A 216 11.58 -9.84 -10.56
C SER A 216 11.95 -9.93 -12.06
N PRO A 217 10.98 -10.14 -12.95
CA PRO A 217 11.18 -9.94 -14.39
C PRO A 217 11.38 -8.45 -14.70
N ASP A 218 11.78 -8.14 -15.91
CA ASP A 218 12.02 -6.76 -16.36
C ASP A 218 10.75 -5.94 -16.58
N PHE A 219 9.59 -6.62 -16.74
CA PHE A 219 8.27 -6.04 -17.04
C PHE A 219 8.19 -5.21 -18.33
N CYS A 220 9.18 -5.32 -19.22
CA CYS A 220 9.23 -4.57 -20.47
C CYS A 220 8.27 -5.10 -21.53
N SER A 221 8.14 -6.40 -21.62
CA SER A 221 7.32 -7.09 -22.61
C SER A 221 6.11 -7.76 -21.95
N ARG A 222 5.04 -7.88 -22.73
CA ARG A 222 3.84 -8.63 -22.27
C ARG A 222 4.16 -10.11 -22.10
N ASN A 223 3.94 -10.60 -20.90
CA ASN A 223 4.06 -12.01 -20.56
C ASN A 223 3.08 -12.37 -19.44
N GLU A 224 1.96 -12.97 -19.80
CA GLU A 224 0.89 -13.31 -18.86
C GLU A 224 1.32 -14.30 -17.77
N LYS A 225 2.26 -15.23 -18.08
CA LYS A 225 2.80 -16.18 -17.10
C LYS A 225 3.63 -15.50 -16.01
N LEU A 226 4.18 -14.33 -16.30
CA LEU A 226 4.98 -13.53 -15.38
C LEU A 226 4.19 -12.36 -14.79
N GLY A 227 2.91 -12.20 -15.10
CA GLY A 227 2.07 -11.08 -14.67
C GLY A 227 2.51 -9.74 -15.26
N SER A 228 3.22 -9.75 -16.39
CA SER A 228 3.68 -8.55 -17.08
C SER A 228 2.73 -8.17 -18.19
N LEU A 229 2.17 -6.97 -18.15
CA LEU A 229 1.42 -6.38 -19.27
C LEU A 229 2.34 -5.69 -20.30
N GLY A 230 3.62 -5.51 -19.95
CA GLY A 230 4.56 -4.72 -20.73
C GLY A 230 4.39 -3.22 -20.52
N THR A 231 5.20 -2.45 -21.24
CA THR A 231 5.23 -0.99 -21.15
C THR A 231 4.88 -0.29 -22.46
N GLN A 232 4.47 -1.04 -23.48
CA GLN A 232 4.00 -0.47 -24.74
C GLN A 232 2.76 0.40 -24.49
N ASP A 233 2.66 1.52 -25.20
CA ASP A 233 1.58 2.51 -25.10
C ASP A 233 1.41 3.16 -23.70
N ARG A 234 2.38 2.98 -22.79
CA ARG A 234 2.35 3.64 -21.48
C ARG A 234 2.96 5.03 -21.52
N GLN A 235 2.32 5.95 -20.83
CA GLN A 235 2.84 7.30 -20.66
C GLN A 235 4.13 7.27 -19.84
N CYS A 236 5.09 8.12 -20.22
CA CYS A 236 6.34 8.33 -19.52
C CYS A 236 6.68 9.82 -19.42
N ASN A 237 7.61 10.16 -18.58
CA ASN A 237 8.07 11.53 -18.35
C ASN A 237 9.49 11.72 -18.92
N LYS A 238 9.62 12.52 -19.97
CA LYS A 238 10.90 12.79 -20.64
C LYS A 238 11.91 13.54 -19.74
N THR A 239 11.41 14.38 -18.84
CA THR A 239 12.25 15.22 -17.98
C THR A 239 12.59 14.58 -16.63
N SER A 240 12.00 13.43 -16.30
CA SER A 240 12.27 12.71 -15.07
C SER A 240 13.53 11.86 -15.18
N SER A 241 14.25 11.74 -14.07
CA SER A 241 15.31 10.74 -13.87
C SER A 241 14.85 9.53 -13.03
N GLY A 242 13.58 9.50 -12.65
CA GLY A 242 12.97 8.45 -11.82
C GLY A 242 12.47 7.25 -12.61
N SER A 243 11.73 6.39 -11.94
CA SER A 243 11.14 5.17 -12.51
C SER A 243 10.13 5.44 -13.63
N ASP A 244 9.54 6.63 -13.65
CA ASP A 244 8.61 7.12 -14.68
C ASP A 244 9.30 7.71 -15.90
N SER A 245 10.65 7.80 -15.91
CA SER A 245 11.40 8.35 -17.03
C SER A 245 11.17 7.54 -18.30
N CYS A 246 11.13 8.22 -19.46
CA CYS A 246 10.96 7.53 -20.74
C CYS A 246 12.11 6.55 -21.04
N ASP A 247 13.32 6.86 -20.60
CA ASP A 247 14.48 5.97 -20.80
C ASP A 247 14.31 4.63 -20.06
N LEU A 248 13.83 4.66 -18.82
CA LEU A 248 13.60 3.46 -18.04
C LEU A 248 12.28 2.78 -18.41
N MET A 249 11.19 3.54 -18.50
CA MET A 249 9.84 2.99 -18.73
C MET A 249 9.74 2.32 -20.11
N CYS A 250 10.30 2.92 -21.14
CA CYS A 250 10.17 2.40 -22.51
C CYS A 250 11.19 1.32 -22.87
N CYS A 251 12.08 0.94 -21.94
CA CYS A 251 13.03 -0.18 -22.13
C CYS A 251 13.87 -0.10 -23.40
N GLY A 252 14.29 1.10 -23.79
CA GLY A 252 15.11 1.33 -24.99
C GLY A 252 14.37 1.30 -26.32
N ARG A 253 13.04 1.06 -26.34
CA ARG A 253 12.25 1.07 -27.60
C ARG A 253 12.00 2.47 -28.15
N GLY A 254 12.28 3.50 -27.36
CA GLY A 254 11.95 4.87 -27.71
C GLY A 254 10.49 5.24 -27.36
N TYR A 255 10.14 6.49 -27.59
CA TYR A 255 8.84 7.05 -27.25
C TYR A 255 8.41 8.08 -28.31
N ASN A 256 7.10 8.29 -28.41
CA ASN A 256 6.49 9.27 -29.30
C ASN A 256 5.89 10.42 -28.49
N PRO A 257 6.10 11.70 -28.91
CA PRO A 257 5.37 12.82 -28.35
C PRO A 257 3.94 12.87 -28.87
N TYR A 258 3.00 13.30 -28.04
CA TYR A 258 1.64 13.66 -28.44
C TYR A 258 1.14 14.85 -27.63
N SER A 259 0.19 15.59 -28.18
CA SER A 259 -0.37 16.77 -27.53
C SER A 259 -1.70 16.44 -26.92
N GLU A 260 -1.87 16.76 -25.63
CA GLU A 260 -3.11 16.61 -24.88
C GLU A 260 -3.65 17.97 -24.45
N LYS A 261 -4.95 18.21 -24.70
CA LYS A 261 -5.63 19.40 -24.18
C LYS A 261 -6.08 19.14 -22.75
N LEU A 262 -5.48 19.87 -21.83
CA LEU A 262 -5.83 19.82 -20.41
C LEU A 262 -6.78 20.97 -20.10
N VAL A 263 -7.97 20.64 -19.57
CA VAL A 263 -8.93 21.62 -19.08
C VAL A 263 -8.85 21.68 -17.56
N GLU A 264 -8.46 22.82 -17.02
CA GLU A 264 -8.30 23.00 -15.59
C GLU A 264 -9.05 24.25 -15.10
N ARG A 265 -9.36 24.26 -13.79
CA ARG A 265 -9.97 25.43 -13.17
C ARG A 265 -8.90 26.49 -12.98
N CYS A 266 -9.17 27.71 -13.45
CA CYS A 266 -8.28 28.84 -13.39
C CYS A 266 -9.02 30.13 -12.99
N HIS A 267 -8.27 31.18 -12.66
CA HIS A 267 -8.82 32.48 -12.26
C HIS A 267 -9.96 32.33 -11.23
N CYS A 268 -9.70 31.54 -10.19
CA CYS A 268 -10.69 31.31 -9.15
C CYS A 268 -10.85 32.57 -8.28
N LYS A 269 -12.12 33.01 -8.11
CA LYS A 269 -12.49 34.11 -7.21
C LYS A 269 -13.30 33.55 -6.04
N TYR A 270 -12.88 33.88 -4.84
CA TYR A 270 -13.65 33.62 -3.64
C TYR A 270 -14.73 34.70 -3.48
N HIS A 271 -15.97 34.28 -3.29
CA HIS A 271 -17.07 35.16 -2.95
C HIS A 271 -17.34 35.06 -1.45
N TRP A 272 -17.40 36.20 -0.80
CA TRP A 272 -17.65 36.27 0.62
C TRP A 272 -18.94 35.52 0.97
N CYS A 273 -18.87 34.74 2.02
CA CYS A 273 -19.86 33.71 2.36
C CYS A 273 -20.08 32.67 1.28
N CYS A 274 -19.09 31.73 1.17
CA CYS A 274 -19.41 30.34 1.01
C CYS A 274 -19.12 29.69 -0.36
N TYR A 275 -18.67 30.38 -1.40
CA TYR A 275 -18.38 29.71 -2.65
C TYR A 275 -17.22 30.30 -3.45
N VAL A 276 -16.65 29.49 -4.30
CA VAL A 276 -15.57 29.86 -5.22
C VAL A 276 -16.06 29.67 -6.66
N THR A 277 -15.93 30.71 -7.47
CA THR A 277 -16.16 30.62 -8.91
C THR A 277 -14.83 30.56 -9.64
N CYS A 278 -14.69 29.62 -10.56
CA CYS A 278 -13.49 29.47 -11.38
C CYS A 278 -13.87 29.49 -12.86
N LYS A 279 -12.99 30.05 -13.69
CA LYS A 279 -13.04 29.86 -15.15
C LYS A 279 -12.48 28.49 -15.51
N LYS A 280 -12.85 27.97 -16.67
CA LYS A 280 -12.20 26.83 -17.31
C LYS A 280 -11.17 27.37 -18.28
N CYS A 281 -9.90 26.99 -18.07
CA CYS A 281 -8.80 27.32 -18.99
C CYS A 281 -8.33 26.04 -19.68
N GLU A 282 -8.04 26.15 -20.97
CA GLU A 282 -7.47 25.07 -21.74
C GLU A 282 -5.98 25.37 -21.99
N ARG A 283 -5.16 24.40 -21.74
CA ARG A 283 -3.75 24.44 -22.15
C ARG A 283 -3.35 23.16 -22.86
N THR A 284 -2.56 23.26 -23.89
CA THR A 284 -1.96 22.11 -24.56
C THR A 284 -0.70 21.70 -23.83
N VAL A 285 -0.61 20.44 -23.44
CA VAL A 285 0.57 19.83 -22.80
C VAL A 285 1.13 18.77 -23.71
N GLU A 286 2.44 18.76 -23.86
CA GLU A 286 3.13 17.68 -24.55
C GLU A 286 3.31 16.49 -23.60
N ARG A 287 2.91 15.32 -24.05
CA ARG A 287 3.03 14.03 -23.34
C ARG A 287 3.85 13.07 -24.19
N TYR A 288 4.39 12.06 -23.56
CA TYR A 288 5.20 11.04 -24.22
C TYR A 288 4.65 9.66 -23.93
N VAL A 289 4.67 8.79 -24.94
CA VAL A 289 4.16 7.42 -24.87
C VAL A 289 5.21 6.47 -25.43
N CYS A 290 5.45 5.35 -24.74
CA CYS A 290 6.40 4.33 -25.17
C CYS A 290 5.93 3.63 -26.46
N LYS A 291 6.89 3.36 -27.36
CA LYS A 291 6.68 2.53 -28.55
C LYS A 291 6.49 1.06 -28.20
#